data_5b972cb0c42dbb24587684f67f8bb95a
#
_entry.id   5b972cb0c42dbb24587684f67f8bb95a
#
_cell.length_a   1.000
_cell.length_b   1.000
_cell.length_c   1.000
_cell.angle_alpha   90.00
_cell.angle_beta   90.00
_cell.angle_gamma   90.00
#
_symmetry.space_group_name_H-M   'P 1'
#
loop_
_entity.id
_entity.type
_entity.pdbx_description
1 polymer ?
#
loop_
_entity_poly.entity_id
_entity_poly.type
_entity_poly.pdbx_seq_one_letter_code
_entity_poly.pdbx_strand_id
1 'polypeptide(L)'
;MTRLKKKLETLKTSKINIYKVLAISKLLELSKENKNEQISILDYAISSNIEKNDKDLFKIKKALLAFENLDETQFLNLLNPSDFKESPWRVLALEILGDFYLSKGQKIKAKDIYDQAIKIKDIPEIFKKDLEKKIKELK
;
A
#
# COMPACT_ATOMS: atom_id res chain seq x y z
N MET A 1 3.27 28.56 2.34
CA MET A 1 3.52 27.50 1.33
C MET A 1 4.72 27.89 0.46
N THR A 2 5.68 26.98 0.29
CA THR A 2 6.83 27.23 -0.56
C THR A 2 6.43 27.28 -2.04
N ARG A 3 7.27 27.91 -2.86
CA ARG A 3 7.07 27.96 -4.32
C ARG A 3 7.02 26.55 -4.93
N LEU A 4 7.88 25.65 -4.47
CA LEU A 4 7.90 24.25 -4.93
C LEU A 4 6.61 23.54 -4.59
N LYS A 5 6.14 23.64 -3.34
CA LYS A 5 4.91 23.01 -2.90
C LYS A 5 3.71 23.49 -3.72
N LYS A 6 3.63 24.79 -4.00
CA LYS A 6 2.59 25.39 -4.83
C LYS A 6 2.59 24.82 -6.23
N LYS A 7 3.76 24.67 -6.83
CA LYS A 7 3.93 24.09 -8.17
C LYS A 7 3.47 22.64 -8.19
N LEU A 8 3.82 21.85 -7.17
CA LEU A 8 3.41 20.46 -7.05
C LEU A 8 1.89 20.31 -6.86
N GLU A 9 1.27 21.21 -6.08
CA GLU A 9 -0.19 21.23 -5.93
C GLU A 9 -0.90 21.45 -7.27
N THR A 10 -0.32 22.27 -8.14
CA THR A 10 -0.84 22.47 -9.49
C THR A 10 -0.65 21.22 -10.35
N LEU A 11 0.53 20.59 -10.30
CA LEU A 11 0.86 19.43 -11.13
C LEU A 11 0.04 18.18 -10.77
N LYS A 12 -0.40 18.02 -9.53
CA LYS A 12 -1.21 16.85 -9.16
C LYS A 12 -2.57 16.84 -9.84
N THR A 13 -3.03 17.95 -10.35
CA THR A 13 -4.27 18.07 -11.13
C THR A 13 -4.06 17.90 -12.64
N SER A 14 -2.84 17.66 -13.07
CA SER A 14 -2.50 17.42 -14.47
C SER A 14 -3.24 16.19 -15.02
N LYS A 15 -3.55 16.20 -16.31
CA LYS A 15 -4.11 15.04 -17.00
C LYS A 15 -3.03 14.02 -17.39
N ILE A 16 -1.75 14.37 -17.26
CA ILE A 16 -0.63 13.51 -17.60
C ILE A 16 -0.27 12.68 -16.35
N ASN A 17 -0.45 11.37 -16.44
CA ASN A 17 -0.28 10.46 -15.30
C ASN A 17 1.07 10.60 -14.58
N ILE A 18 2.18 10.64 -15.33
CA ILE A 18 3.51 10.71 -14.72
C ILE A 18 3.70 12.00 -13.91
N TYR A 19 3.13 13.12 -14.39
CA TYR A 19 3.22 14.39 -13.65
C TYR A 19 2.40 14.33 -12.36
N LYS A 20 1.20 13.72 -12.40
CA LYS A 20 0.39 13.52 -11.19
C LYS A 20 1.13 12.69 -10.16
N VAL A 21 1.62 11.53 -10.58
CA VAL A 21 2.30 10.58 -9.69
C VAL A 21 3.56 11.20 -9.09
N LEU A 22 4.35 11.88 -9.90
CA LEU A 22 5.56 12.55 -9.43
C LEU A 22 5.23 13.65 -8.42
N ALA A 23 4.23 14.48 -8.73
CA ALA A 23 3.81 15.56 -7.84
C ALA A 23 3.32 15.02 -6.49
N ILE A 24 2.47 13.99 -6.52
CA ILE A 24 1.96 13.35 -5.31
C ILE A 24 3.11 12.77 -4.47
N SER A 25 4.05 12.09 -5.12
CA SER A 25 5.21 11.49 -4.43
C SER A 25 6.07 12.55 -3.75
N LYS A 26 6.29 13.69 -4.41
CA LYS A 26 7.08 14.79 -3.84
C LYS A 26 6.33 15.49 -2.71
N LEU A 27 5.01 15.65 -2.84
CA LEU A 27 4.20 16.21 -1.75
C LEU A 27 4.24 15.32 -0.50
N LEU A 28 4.20 14.01 -0.69
CA LEU A 28 4.35 13.05 0.42
C LEU A 28 5.71 13.21 1.11
N GLU A 29 6.77 13.35 0.32
CA GLU A 29 8.12 13.55 0.85
C GLU A 29 8.21 14.85 1.66
N LEU A 30 7.62 15.94 1.16
CA LEU A 30 7.60 17.23 1.86
C LEU A 30 6.74 17.20 3.13
N SER A 31 5.82 16.26 3.24
CA SER A 31 4.89 16.14 4.36
C SER A 31 5.24 15.00 5.32
N LYS A 32 6.44 14.46 5.25
CA LYS A 32 6.84 13.27 6.01
C LYS A 32 6.72 13.42 7.53
N GLU A 33 6.77 14.65 8.04
CA GLU A 33 6.63 14.93 9.48
C GLU A 33 5.18 15.12 9.92
N ASN A 34 4.23 15.10 8.98
CA ASN A 34 2.80 15.30 9.26
C ASN A 34 1.99 14.13 8.70
N LYS A 35 1.69 13.18 9.58
CA LYS A 35 0.96 11.96 9.22
C LYS A 35 -0.43 12.25 8.65
N ASN A 36 -1.16 13.19 9.24
CA ASN A 36 -2.51 13.54 8.78
C ASN A 36 -2.48 14.15 7.37
N GLU A 37 -1.50 14.99 7.09
CA GLU A 37 -1.31 15.57 5.76
C GLU A 37 -0.95 14.48 4.75
N GLN A 38 -0.07 13.54 5.11
CA GLN A 38 0.28 12.41 4.25
C GLN A 38 -0.94 11.55 3.92
N ILE A 39 -1.79 11.24 4.90
CA ILE A 39 -3.01 10.47 4.68
C ILE A 39 -3.95 11.22 3.73
N SER A 40 -4.10 12.52 3.90
CA SER A 40 -4.92 13.36 3.02
C SER A 40 -4.41 13.32 1.58
N ILE A 41 -3.10 13.42 1.39
CA ILE A 41 -2.47 13.32 0.05
C ILE A 41 -2.70 11.93 -0.56
N LEU A 42 -2.55 10.87 0.24
CA LEU A 42 -2.78 9.50 -0.23
C LEU A 42 -4.25 9.26 -0.60
N ASP A 43 -5.20 9.79 0.18
CA ASP A 43 -6.62 9.69 -0.14
C ASP A 43 -6.94 10.39 -1.45
N TYR A 44 -6.36 11.56 -1.69
CA TYR A 44 -6.48 12.25 -2.96
C TYR A 44 -5.94 11.39 -4.11
N ALA A 45 -4.74 10.82 -3.94
CA ALA A 45 -4.11 9.99 -4.97
C ALA A 45 -4.97 8.77 -5.32
N ILE A 46 -5.47 8.06 -4.30
CA ILE A 46 -6.27 6.84 -4.47
C ILE A 46 -7.58 7.13 -5.20
N SER A 47 -8.19 8.29 -4.95
CA SER A 47 -9.44 8.70 -5.59
C SER A 47 -9.25 9.39 -6.94
N SER A 48 -8.02 9.73 -7.32
CA SER A 48 -7.75 10.44 -8.56
C SER A 48 -7.66 9.50 -9.76
N ASN A 49 -7.70 10.08 -10.97
CA ASN A 49 -7.61 9.32 -12.21
C ASN A 49 -6.14 9.11 -12.60
N ILE A 50 -5.50 8.14 -11.97
CA ILE A 50 -4.14 7.70 -12.27
C ILE A 50 -4.14 6.23 -12.68
N GLU A 51 -3.05 5.75 -13.22
CA GLU A 51 -2.93 4.34 -13.61
C GLU A 51 -3.08 3.43 -12.39
N LYS A 52 -3.71 2.27 -12.62
CA LYS A 52 -4.05 1.33 -11.55
C LYS A 52 -2.84 0.89 -10.73
N ASN A 53 -1.71 0.59 -11.38
CA ASN A 53 -0.51 0.13 -10.66
C ASN A 53 0.03 1.21 -9.72
N ASP A 54 -0.04 2.47 -10.11
CA ASP A 54 0.35 3.59 -9.26
C ASP A 54 -0.63 3.77 -8.11
N LYS A 55 -1.93 3.65 -8.41
CA LYS A 55 -2.97 3.71 -7.39
C LYS A 55 -2.79 2.60 -6.35
N ASP A 56 -2.48 1.39 -6.79
CA ASP A 56 -2.21 0.26 -5.90
C ASP A 56 -1.03 0.55 -4.97
N LEU A 57 0.03 1.17 -5.49
CA LEU A 57 1.16 1.57 -4.66
C LEU A 57 0.75 2.58 -3.58
N PHE A 58 -0.07 3.56 -3.92
CA PHE A 58 -0.55 4.54 -2.93
C PHE A 58 -1.47 3.90 -1.89
N LYS A 59 -2.25 2.90 -2.27
CA LYS A 59 -3.04 2.11 -1.31
C LYS A 59 -2.13 1.38 -0.31
N ILE A 60 -1.05 0.79 -0.78
CA ILE A 60 -0.06 0.13 0.07
C ILE A 60 0.58 1.13 1.02
N LYS A 61 0.97 2.29 0.51
CA LYS A 61 1.57 3.35 1.35
C LYS A 61 0.61 3.80 2.45
N LYS A 62 -0.67 3.96 2.13
CA LYS A 62 -1.69 4.31 3.13
C LYS A 62 -1.86 3.19 4.16
N ALA A 63 -1.93 1.94 3.72
CA ALA A 63 -2.08 0.80 4.61
C ALA A 63 -0.93 0.73 5.62
N LEU A 64 0.30 0.96 5.18
CA LEU A 64 1.46 0.98 6.06
C LEU A 64 1.44 2.16 7.03
N LEU A 65 1.10 3.34 6.53
CA LEU A 65 1.09 4.57 7.34
C LEU A 65 0.00 4.52 8.41
N ALA A 66 -1.18 4.02 8.08
CA ALA A 66 -2.35 3.96 8.97
C ALA A 66 -2.57 2.57 9.58
N PHE A 67 -1.58 1.70 9.53
CA PHE A 67 -1.66 0.29 9.92
C PHE A 67 -2.35 0.08 11.28
N GLU A 68 -1.97 0.84 12.29
CA GLU A 68 -2.48 0.69 13.65
C GLU A 68 -3.85 1.36 13.87
N ASN A 69 -4.27 2.20 12.93
CA ASN A 69 -5.49 3.01 13.06
C ASN A 69 -6.68 2.46 12.26
N LEU A 70 -6.45 1.48 11.39
CA LEU A 70 -7.50 0.91 10.56
C LEU A 70 -8.06 -0.37 11.17
N ASP A 71 -9.39 -0.53 11.12
CA ASP A 71 -10.03 -1.79 11.47
C ASP A 71 -9.97 -2.78 10.28
N GLU A 72 -10.44 -4.01 10.48
CA GLU A 72 -10.41 -5.05 9.44
C GLU A 72 -11.14 -4.62 8.17
N THR A 73 -12.34 -4.04 8.32
CA THR A 73 -13.14 -3.60 7.17
C THR A 73 -12.40 -2.54 6.36
N GLN A 74 -11.85 -1.53 7.05
CA GLN A 74 -11.10 -0.46 6.41
C GLN A 74 -9.84 -0.99 5.71
N PHE A 75 -9.14 -1.91 6.37
CA PHE A 75 -7.92 -2.50 5.82
C PHE A 75 -8.22 -3.33 4.57
N LEU A 76 -9.27 -4.14 4.61
CA LEU A 76 -9.71 -4.94 3.47
C LEU A 76 -10.23 -4.08 2.31
N ASN A 77 -10.89 -2.96 2.61
CA ASN A 77 -11.29 -2.03 1.56
C ASN A 77 -10.08 -1.45 0.82
N LEU A 78 -8.98 -1.28 1.53
CA LEU A 78 -7.76 -0.72 0.98
C LEU A 78 -6.90 -1.77 0.27
N LEU A 79 -6.72 -2.94 0.87
CA LEU A 79 -5.88 -4.02 0.35
C LEU A 79 -6.69 -5.30 0.12
N ASN A 80 -7.79 -5.19 -0.62
CA ASN A 80 -8.58 -6.38 -0.99
C ASN A 80 -7.76 -7.24 -1.97
N PRO A 81 -7.50 -8.53 -1.65
CA PRO A 81 -6.73 -9.39 -2.53
C PRO A 81 -7.25 -9.48 -3.95
N SER A 82 -8.59 -9.40 -4.14
CA SER A 82 -9.17 -9.47 -5.48
C SER A 82 -8.81 -8.28 -6.36
N ASP A 83 -8.54 -7.12 -5.76
CA ASP A 83 -8.14 -5.92 -6.49
C ASP A 83 -6.68 -5.97 -6.93
N PHE A 84 -5.88 -6.85 -6.34
CA PHE A 84 -4.44 -6.96 -6.59
C PHE A 84 -4.04 -8.16 -7.44
N LYS A 85 -4.99 -8.92 -7.99
CA LYS A 85 -4.70 -10.14 -8.75
C LYS A 85 -3.69 -9.95 -9.87
N GLU A 86 -3.79 -8.87 -10.61
CA GLU A 86 -2.91 -8.55 -11.74
C GLU A 86 -1.89 -7.47 -11.41
N SER A 87 -1.81 -7.08 -10.15
CA SER A 87 -0.93 -5.99 -9.71
C SER A 87 0.51 -6.48 -9.53
N PRO A 88 1.52 -5.69 -9.93
CA PRO A 88 2.91 -6.01 -9.59
C PRO A 88 3.17 -5.94 -8.08
N TRP A 89 2.25 -5.32 -7.32
CA TRP A 89 2.34 -5.17 -5.86
C TRP A 89 1.63 -6.29 -5.10
N ARG A 90 1.15 -7.33 -5.80
CA ARG A 90 0.31 -8.38 -5.21
C ARG A 90 0.97 -9.07 -4.01
N VAL A 91 2.21 -9.49 -4.14
CA VAL A 91 2.92 -10.19 -3.06
C VAL A 91 3.02 -9.31 -1.83
N LEU A 92 3.45 -8.06 -2.04
CA LEU A 92 3.61 -7.11 -0.94
C LEU A 92 2.27 -6.81 -0.25
N ALA A 93 1.20 -6.61 -1.03
CA ALA A 93 -0.13 -6.36 -0.48
C ALA A 93 -0.61 -7.53 0.39
N LEU A 94 -0.40 -8.76 -0.07
CA LEU A 94 -0.77 -9.96 0.71
C LEU A 94 0.09 -10.09 1.97
N GLU A 95 1.39 -9.83 1.89
CA GLU A 95 2.26 -9.88 3.07
C GLU A 95 1.80 -8.87 4.13
N ILE A 96 1.50 -7.65 3.72
CA ILE A 96 1.02 -6.60 4.63
C ILE A 96 -0.33 -6.99 5.24
N LEU A 97 -1.24 -7.56 4.44
CA LEU A 97 -2.53 -8.03 4.94
C LEU A 97 -2.36 -9.15 5.97
N GLY A 98 -1.46 -10.10 5.71
CA GLY A 98 -1.12 -11.15 6.66
C GLY A 98 -0.57 -10.57 7.96
N ASP A 99 0.32 -9.60 7.86
CA ASP A 99 0.88 -8.90 9.02
C ASP A 99 -0.21 -8.20 9.82
N PHE A 100 -1.20 -7.62 9.14
CA PHE A 100 -2.34 -6.99 9.80
C PHE A 100 -3.13 -8.02 10.63
N TYR A 101 -3.47 -9.17 10.04
CA TYR A 101 -4.18 -10.22 10.78
C TYR A 101 -3.36 -10.73 11.97
N LEU A 102 -2.06 -10.89 11.79
CA LEU A 102 -1.18 -11.31 12.86
C LEU A 102 -1.19 -10.30 14.02
N SER A 103 -1.16 -9.01 13.70
CA SER A 103 -1.20 -7.94 14.72
C SER A 103 -2.50 -7.93 15.50
N LYS A 104 -3.58 -8.48 14.94
CA LYS A 104 -4.89 -8.61 15.60
C LYS A 104 -5.05 -9.96 16.31
N GLY A 105 -4.00 -10.76 16.39
CA GLY A 105 -4.03 -12.07 17.03
C GLY A 105 -4.74 -13.15 16.21
N GLN A 106 -5.03 -12.89 14.94
CA GLN A 106 -5.74 -13.83 14.06
C GLN A 106 -4.74 -14.66 13.24
N LYS A 107 -4.07 -15.57 13.93
CA LYS A 107 -2.99 -16.38 13.35
C LYS A 107 -3.44 -17.27 12.19
N ILE A 108 -4.64 -17.83 12.26
CA ILE A 108 -5.16 -18.70 11.19
C ILE A 108 -5.36 -17.90 9.91
N LYS A 109 -5.98 -16.72 10.01
CA LYS A 109 -6.18 -15.83 8.85
C LYS A 109 -4.83 -15.36 8.30
N ALA A 110 -3.90 -14.99 9.19
CA ALA A 110 -2.56 -14.55 8.79
C ALA A 110 -1.86 -15.65 7.99
N LYS A 111 -1.86 -16.87 8.50
CA LYS A 111 -1.23 -18.00 7.82
C LYS A 111 -1.86 -18.25 6.45
N ASP A 112 -3.19 -18.21 6.35
CA ASP A 112 -3.89 -18.40 5.08
C ASP A 112 -3.46 -17.37 4.04
N ILE A 113 -3.34 -16.10 4.45
CA ILE A 113 -2.91 -15.03 3.54
C ILE A 113 -1.44 -15.20 3.13
N TYR A 114 -0.56 -15.55 4.06
CA TYR A 114 0.84 -15.83 3.72
C TYR A 114 0.97 -17.03 2.78
N ASP A 115 0.17 -18.08 2.98
CA ASP A 115 0.15 -19.24 2.09
C ASP A 115 -0.28 -18.86 0.67
N GLN A 116 -1.25 -17.95 0.54
CA GLN A 116 -1.65 -17.42 -0.78
C GLN A 116 -0.50 -16.64 -1.42
N ALA A 117 0.19 -15.82 -0.65
CA ALA A 117 1.28 -14.98 -1.16
C ALA A 117 2.45 -15.85 -1.67
N ILE A 118 2.84 -16.88 -0.92
CA ILE A 118 4.00 -17.72 -1.26
C ILE A 118 3.77 -18.56 -2.51
N LYS A 119 2.52 -18.80 -2.88
CA LYS A 119 2.15 -19.57 -4.08
C LYS A 119 2.11 -18.74 -5.35
N ILE A 120 2.33 -17.45 -5.27
CA ILE A 120 2.34 -16.58 -6.45
C ILE A 120 3.50 -16.98 -7.36
N LYS A 121 3.21 -17.13 -8.66
CA LYS A 121 4.20 -17.48 -9.66
C LYS A 121 5.25 -16.37 -9.78
N ASP A 122 6.50 -16.77 -9.95
CA ASP A 122 7.64 -15.84 -10.14
C ASP A 122 7.84 -14.86 -8.98
N ILE A 123 7.49 -15.29 -7.77
CA ILE A 123 7.72 -14.48 -6.57
C ILE A 123 9.23 -14.23 -6.38
N PRO A 124 9.65 -12.95 -6.14
CA PRO A 124 11.05 -12.67 -5.86
C PRO A 124 11.54 -13.42 -4.62
N GLU A 125 12.78 -13.92 -4.69
CA GLU A 125 13.36 -14.77 -3.64
C GLU A 125 13.34 -14.11 -2.25
N ILE A 126 13.53 -12.80 -2.19
CA ILE A 126 13.52 -12.08 -0.92
C ILE A 126 12.15 -12.18 -0.23
N PHE A 127 11.05 -12.07 -0.98
CA PHE A 127 9.70 -12.25 -0.44
C PHE A 127 9.46 -13.69 -0.03
N LYS A 128 9.91 -14.64 -0.84
CA LYS A 128 9.73 -16.06 -0.58
C LYS A 128 10.36 -16.46 0.76
N LYS A 129 11.59 -16.03 1.01
CA LYS A 129 12.30 -16.31 2.27
C LYS A 129 11.59 -15.70 3.47
N ASP A 130 11.16 -14.46 3.37
CA ASP A 130 10.45 -13.78 4.44
C ASP A 130 9.12 -14.47 4.76
N LEU A 131 8.37 -14.86 3.73
CA LEU A 131 7.09 -15.55 3.90
C LEU A 131 7.27 -16.94 4.51
N GLU A 132 8.26 -17.69 4.05
CA GLU A 132 8.59 -19.01 4.64
C GLU A 132 8.88 -18.88 6.14
N LYS A 133 9.65 -17.87 6.51
CA LYS A 133 9.99 -17.59 7.90
C LYS A 133 8.73 -17.25 8.71
N LYS A 134 7.89 -16.35 8.19
CA LYS A 134 6.65 -15.93 8.86
C LYS A 134 5.70 -17.13 9.06
N ILE A 135 5.53 -17.96 8.04
CA ILE A 135 4.70 -19.16 8.11
C ILE A 135 5.24 -20.13 9.16
N LYS A 136 6.53 -20.36 9.17
CA LYS A 136 7.20 -21.25 10.11
C LYS A 136 7.00 -20.79 11.57
N GLU A 137 7.08 -19.49 11.81
CA GLU A 137 6.91 -18.90 13.14
C GLU A 137 5.47 -19.00 13.67
N LEU A 138 4.49 -19.28 12.81
CA LEU A 138 3.08 -19.42 13.18
C LEU A 138 2.68 -20.84 13.57
N LYS A 139 3.56 -21.79 13.47
CA LYS A 139 3.28 -23.19 13.83
C LYS A 139 3.32 -23.44 15.34
#